data_77091e8748dc07a60d7911a7d4442f7b
#
_entry.id   77091e8748dc07a60d7911a7d4442f7b
#
_cell.length_a   1.000
_cell.length_b   1.000
_cell.length_c   1.000
_cell.angle_alpha   90.00
_cell.angle_beta   90.00
_cell.angle_gamma   90.00
#
_symmetry.space_group_name_H-M   'P 1'
#
loop_
_entity.id
_entity.type
_entity.pdbx_description
1 polymer ?
#
loop_
_entity_poly.entity_id
_entity_poly.type
_entity_poly.pdbx_seq_one_letter_code
_entity_poly.pdbx_strand_id
1 'polypeptide(L)'
;MVMVLSVVTDNPRFDALGSVAIGLLLVAIAVVLAWEMKGLLIGESATPEMEQKIAQSIASSDGVVRLIHMRTEHLGPEELLVGAKIEFAPELSAAEVAVAIDEAEARVRQAVPEARIMYLEPDVYRAPEAEGTS
;
A
#
# COMPACT_ATOMS: atom_id res chain seq x y z
N MET A 1 -43.19 5.03 -6.95
CA MET A 1 -43.35 5.61 -8.28
C MET A 1 -43.50 4.59 -9.39
N VAL A 2 -42.58 3.62 -9.49
CA VAL A 2 -42.66 2.55 -10.52
C VAL A 2 -43.90 1.67 -10.36
N MET A 3 -44.29 1.32 -9.14
CA MET A 3 -45.53 0.58 -8.87
C MET A 3 -46.77 1.33 -9.30
N VAL A 4 -46.82 2.64 -9.07
CA VAL A 4 -47.93 3.49 -9.47
C VAL A 4 -48.01 3.58 -10.99
N LEU A 5 -46.88 3.68 -11.67
CA LEU A 5 -46.82 3.70 -13.12
C LEU A 5 -47.27 2.38 -13.74
N SER A 6 -46.90 1.26 -13.12
CA SER A 6 -47.31 -0.10 -13.52
C SER A 6 -48.82 -0.27 -13.40
N VAL A 7 -49.44 0.22 -12.31
CA VAL A 7 -50.87 0.15 -12.08
C VAL A 7 -51.67 1.03 -13.06
N VAL A 8 -51.14 2.22 -13.34
CA VAL A 8 -51.78 3.19 -14.26
C VAL A 8 -51.70 2.75 -15.72
N THR A 9 -50.57 2.10 -16.08
CA THR A 9 -50.31 1.67 -17.48
C THR A 9 -50.80 0.26 -17.78
N ASP A 10 -51.10 -0.53 -16.73
CA ASP A 10 -51.56 -1.93 -16.79
C ASP A 10 -50.62 -2.79 -17.66
N ASN A 11 -49.32 -2.48 -17.64
CA ASN A 11 -48.30 -3.15 -18.44
C ASN A 11 -47.20 -3.75 -17.55
N PRO A 12 -47.15 -5.09 -17.36
CA PRO A 12 -46.18 -5.72 -16.49
C PRO A 12 -44.73 -5.55 -16.95
N ARG A 13 -44.51 -5.13 -18.19
CA ARG A 13 -43.16 -4.83 -18.72
C ARG A 13 -42.55 -3.60 -18.06
N PHE A 14 -43.31 -2.61 -17.68
CA PHE A 14 -42.83 -1.42 -16.98
C PHE A 14 -42.31 -1.75 -15.56
N ASP A 15 -43.01 -2.65 -14.87
CA ASP A 15 -42.54 -3.14 -13.56
C ASP A 15 -41.22 -3.93 -13.67
N ALA A 16 -41.13 -4.83 -14.63
CA ALA A 16 -39.90 -5.59 -14.89
C ALA A 16 -38.72 -4.68 -15.27
N LEU A 17 -38.93 -3.68 -16.14
CA LEU A 17 -37.89 -2.73 -16.52
C LEU A 17 -37.46 -1.86 -15.32
N GLY A 18 -38.40 -1.43 -14.48
CA GLY A 18 -38.09 -0.70 -13.27
C GLY A 18 -37.25 -1.49 -12.28
N SER A 19 -37.58 -2.77 -12.08
CA SER A 19 -36.83 -3.67 -11.22
C SER A 19 -35.43 -3.92 -11.74
N VAL A 20 -35.24 -4.11 -13.02
CA VAL A 20 -33.92 -4.25 -13.66
C VAL A 20 -33.08 -2.97 -13.51
N ALA A 21 -33.67 -1.81 -13.73
CA ALA A 21 -33.01 -0.52 -13.59
C ALA A 21 -32.50 -0.28 -12.15
N ILE A 22 -33.34 -0.59 -11.16
CA ILE A 22 -32.97 -0.51 -9.75
C ILE A 22 -31.84 -1.50 -9.42
N GLY A 23 -31.94 -2.72 -9.89
CA GLY A 23 -30.91 -3.74 -9.71
C GLY A 23 -29.55 -3.32 -10.28
N LEU A 24 -29.54 -2.78 -11.50
CA LEU A 24 -28.32 -2.25 -12.13
C LEU A 24 -27.74 -1.06 -11.38
N LEU A 25 -28.58 -0.18 -10.89
CA LEU A 25 -28.13 0.97 -10.07
C LEU A 25 -27.48 0.49 -8.77
N LEU A 26 -28.08 -0.46 -8.09
CA LEU A 26 -27.51 -1.04 -6.86
C LEU A 26 -26.17 -1.73 -7.11
N VAL A 27 -26.03 -2.46 -8.20
CA VAL A 27 -24.75 -3.08 -8.60
C VAL A 27 -23.70 -2.01 -8.88
N ALA A 28 -24.06 -0.96 -9.61
CA ALA A 28 -23.14 0.15 -9.90
C ALA A 28 -22.64 0.83 -8.61
N ILE A 29 -23.55 1.11 -7.69
CA ILE A 29 -23.20 1.70 -6.38
C ILE A 29 -22.30 0.75 -5.59
N ALA A 30 -22.61 -0.54 -5.56
CA ALA A 30 -21.80 -1.55 -4.87
C ALA A 30 -20.38 -1.63 -5.43
N VAL A 31 -20.23 -1.58 -6.74
CA VAL A 31 -18.92 -1.58 -7.41
C VAL A 31 -18.12 -0.33 -7.06
N VAL A 32 -18.73 0.84 -7.13
CA VAL A 32 -18.08 2.12 -6.77
C VAL A 32 -17.63 2.10 -5.31
N LEU A 33 -18.50 1.68 -4.38
CA LEU A 33 -18.17 1.58 -2.98
C LEU A 33 -17.06 0.56 -2.71
N ALA A 34 -17.07 -0.57 -3.40
CA ALA A 34 -16.02 -1.58 -3.27
C ALA A 34 -14.65 -1.04 -3.71
N TRP A 35 -14.62 -0.25 -4.78
CA TRP A 35 -13.39 0.38 -5.25
C TRP A 35 -12.89 1.46 -4.29
N GLU A 36 -13.77 2.26 -3.75
CA GLU A 36 -13.43 3.31 -2.79
C GLU A 36 -12.94 2.73 -1.46
N MET A 37 -13.58 1.67 -0.98
CA MET A 37 -13.18 0.97 0.24
C MET A 37 -11.86 0.21 0.11
N LYS A 38 -11.43 -0.13 -1.09
CA LYS A 38 -10.18 -0.85 -1.31
C LYS A 38 -8.96 -0.10 -0.78
N GLY A 39 -8.94 1.21 -0.83
CA GLY A 39 -7.89 2.05 -0.25
C GLY A 39 -7.97 2.20 1.28
N LEU A 40 -9.03 1.72 1.92
CA LEU A 40 -9.26 1.81 3.36
C LEU A 40 -8.96 0.50 4.10
N LEU A 41 -8.63 -0.57 3.37
CA LEU A 41 -8.32 -1.86 3.97
C LEU A 41 -6.99 -1.80 4.72
N ILE A 42 -7.06 -2.10 6.01
CA ILE A 42 -5.89 -2.23 6.87
C ILE A 42 -5.12 -3.49 6.49
N GLY A 43 -3.79 -3.40 6.44
CA GLY A 43 -2.92 -4.51 6.09
C GLY A 43 -2.57 -4.61 4.61
N GLU A 44 -3.11 -3.74 3.76
CA GLU A 44 -2.72 -3.69 2.35
C GLU A 44 -1.32 -3.08 2.20
N SER A 45 -0.51 -3.65 1.32
CA SER A 45 0.81 -3.11 0.98
C SER A 45 0.69 -1.75 0.28
N ALA A 46 1.75 -0.95 0.35
CA ALA A 46 1.85 0.29 -0.42
C ALA A 46 1.70 0.01 -1.91
N THR A 47 1.28 1.03 -2.67
CA THR A 47 1.26 0.93 -4.13
C THR A 47 2.68 0.72 -4.67
N PRO A 48 2.85 0.08 -5.84
CA PRO A 48 4.17 -0.11 -6.44
C PRO A 48 4.96 1.20 -6.62
N GLU A 49 4.27 2.29 -6.91
CA GLU A 49 4.88 3.62 -7.04
C GLU A 49 5.42 4.14 -5.70
N MET A 50 4.66 3.98 -4.62
CA MET A 50 5.08 4.36 -3.28
C MET A 50 6.26 3.50 -2.81
N GLU A 51 6.20 2.19 -3.02
CA GLU A 51 7.28 1.27 -2.69
C GLU A 51 8.57 1.63 -3.42
N GLN A 52 8.49 1.97 -4.70
CA GLN A 52 9.63 2.40 -5.49
C GLN A 52 10.24 3.70 -4.96
N LYS A 53 9.44 4.68 -4.61
CA LYS A 53 9.89 5.94 -4.01
C LYS A 53 10.59 5.71 -2.67
N ILE A 54 10.03 4.87 -1.83
CA ILE A 54 10.61 4.50 -0.53
C ILE A 54 11.95 3.80 -0.73
N ALA A 55 12.00 2.79 -1.60
CA ALA A 55 13.20 2.04 -1.90
C ALA A 55 14.32 2.93 -2.45
N GLN A 56 14.01 3.84 -3.37
CA GLN A 56 14.97 4.80 -3.92
C GLN A 56 15.48 5.77 -2.85
N SER A 57 14.60 6.25 -1.98
CA SER A 57 14.96 7.16 -0.89
C SER A 57 15.92 6.51 0.10
N ILE A 58 15.71 5.24 0.43
CA ILE A 58 16.60 4.48 1.30
C ILE A 58 17.92 4.18 0.61
N ALA A 59 17.88 3.66 -0.62
CA ALA A 59 19.07 3.26 -1.36
C ALA A 59 20.01 4.43 -1.69
N SER A 60 19.46 5.65 -1.85
CA SER A 60 20.24 6.86 -2.12
C SER A 60 20.74 7.57 -0.87
N SER A 61 20.42 7.08 0.32
CA SER A 61 20.86 7.68 1.57
C SER A 61 22.34 7.40 1.83
N ASP A 62 23.00 8.36 2.47
CA ASP A 62 24.42 8.25 2.81
C ASP A 62 24.67 7.08 3.78
N GLY A 63 25.73 6.33 3.55
CA GLY A 63 26.09 5.17 4.37
C GLY A 63 25.34 3.89 4.06
N VAL A 64 24.34 3.93 3.20
CA VAL A 64 23.59 2.76 2.74
C VAL A 64 24.30 2.10 1.56
N VAL A 65 24.66 0.84 1.70
CA VAL A 65 25.24 0.03 0.63
C VAL A 65 24.12 -0.61 -0.21
N ARG A 66 23.10 -1.14 0.46
CA ARG A 66 22.04 -1.90 -0.20
C ARG A 66 20.78 -1.97 0.67
N LEU A 67 19.63 -1.91 0.01
CA LEU A 67 18.36 -2.31 0.61
C LEU A 67 18.20 -3.82 0.42
N ILE A 68 18.20 -4.57 1.51
CA ILE A 68 18.12 -6.04 1.47
C ILE A 68 16.67 -6.49 1.29
N HIS A 69 15.78 -5.98 2.13
CA HIS A 69 14.38 -6.35 2.14
C HIS A 69 13.53 -5.20 2.66
N MET A 70 12.33 -5.05 2.10
CA MET A 70 11.38 -4.05 2.53
C MET A 70 9.98 -4.64 2.55
N ARG A 71 9.22 -4.30 3.58
CA ARG A 71 7.79 -4.55 3.67
C ARG A 71 7.06 -3.28 4.02
N THR A 72 5.90 -3.13 3.42
CA THR A 72 5.00 -2.02 3.68
C THR A 72 3.61 -2.55 4.02
N GLU A 73 2.93 -1.86 4.92
CA GLU A 73 1.58 -2.22 5.34
C GLU A 73 0.81 -0.96 5.72
N HIS A 74 -0.41 -0.81 5.19
CA HIS A 74 -1.30 0.26 5.59
C HIS A 74 -1.93 -0.04 6.96
N LEU A 75 -1.72 0.87 7.91
CA LEU A 75 -2.38 0.86 9.21
C LEU A 75 -3.66 1.69 9.21
N GLY A 76 -3.81 2.52 8.21
CA GLY A 76 -4.95 3.39 7.98
C GLY A 76 -4.85 4.04 6.61
N PRO A 77 -5.82 4.91 6.22
CA PRO A 77 -5.85 5.52 4.88
C PRO A 77 -4.62 6.37 4.56
N GLU A 78 -4.08 7.03 5.59
CA GLU A 78 -2.94 7.96 5.48
C GLU A 78 -1.77 7.57 6.39
N GLU A 79 -1.73 6.32 6.81
CA GLU A 79 -0.71 5.81 7.70
C GLU A 79 -0.13 4.52 7.17
N LEU A 80 1.13 4.59 6.75
CA LEU A 80 1.89 3.47 6.21
C LEU A 80 3.00 3.08 7.17
N LEU A 81 3.06 1.79 7.48
CA LEU A 81 4.18 1.16 8.17
C LEU A 81 5.21 0.70 7.15
N VAL A 82 6.47 1.07 7.35
CA VAL A 82 7.60 0.62 6.55
C VAL A 82 8.58 -0.13 7.43
N GLY A 83 8.81 -1.38 7.11
CA GLY A 83 9.87 -2.19 7.72
C GLY A 83 10.92 -2.54 6.67
N ALA A 84 12.17 -2.24 6.92
CA ALA A 84 13.24 -2.50 5.98
C ALA A 84 14.51 -3.04 6.67
N LYS A 85 15.18 -3.95 5.99
CA LYS A 85 16.53 -4.42 6.34
C LYS A 85 17.53 -3.79 5.38
N ILE A 86 18.53 -3.13 5.93
CA ILE A 86 19.46 -2.30 5.18
C ILE A 86 20.88 -2.71 5.52
N GLU A 87 21.69 -2.89 4.49
CA GLU A 87 23.13 -3.05 4.66
C GLU A 87 23.80 -1.67 4.68
N PHE A 88 24.46 -1.36 5.77
CA PHE A 88 25.26 -0.14 5.92
C PHE A 88 26.74 -0.42 5.66
N ALA A 89 27.48 0.65 5.35
CA ALA A 89 28.92 0.53 5.17
C ALA A 89 29.59 -0.04 6.43
N PRO A 90 30.47 -1.06 6.30
CA PRO A 90 31.02 -1.78 7.44
C PRO A 90 31.95 -0.92 8.32
N GLU A 91 32.43 0.22 7.81
CA GLU A 91 33.26 1.17 8.52
C GLU A 91 32.50 2.03 9.52
N LEU A 92 31.15 2.10 9.40
CA LEU A 92 30.32 2.92 10.25
C LEU A 92 30.24 2.37 11.67
N SER A 93 30.39 3.26 12.65
CA SER A 93 30.11 2.95 14.05
C SER A 93 28.59 2.81 14.27
N ALA A 94 28.19 2.22 15.40
CA ALA A 94 26.78 2.11 15.76
C ALA A 94 26.10 3.49 15.84
N ALA A 95 26.82 4.51 16.33
CA ALA A 95 26.30 5.87 16.37
C ALA A 95 26.11 6.46 14.96
N GLU A 96 27.03 6.22 14.06
CA GLU A 96 26.95 6.67 12.66
C GLU A 96 25.81 5.94 11.92
N VAL A 97 25.60 4.66 12.19
CA VAL A 97 24.46 3.91 11.66
C VAL A 97 23.13 4.48 12.14
N ALA A 98 23.03 4.87 13.41
CA ALA A 98 21.83 5.50 13.95
C ALA A 98 21.52 6.83 13.24
N VAL A 99 22.53 7.66 12.99
CA VAL A 99 22.39 8.90 12.21
C VAL A 99 21.95 8.61 10.78
N ALA A 100 22.55 7.60 10.14
CA ALA A 100 22.18 7.20 8.78
C ALA A 100 20.72 6.71 8.70
N ILE A 101 20.24 6.01 9.71
CA ILE A 101 18.84 5.60 9.82
C ILE A 101 17.92 6.81 9.90
N ASP A 102 18.22 7.78 10.78
CA ASP A 102 17.43 9.01 10.94
C ASP A 102 17.35 9.80 9.63
N GLU A 103 18.45 9.92 8.92
CA GLU A 103 18.50 10.58 7.61
C GLU A 103 17.67 9.83 6.56
N ALA A 104 17.76 8.51 6.50
CA ALA A 104 16.96 7.69 5.60
C ALA A 104 15.47 7.83 5.89
N GLU A 105 15.08 7.81 7.15
CA GLU A 105 13.69 8.04 7.57
C GLU A 105 13.18 9.42 7.14
N ALA A 106 13.97 10.47 7.31
CA ALA A 106 13.62 11.82 6.89
C ALA A 106 13.41 11.91 5.38
N ARG A 107 14.26 11.25 4.59
CA ARG A 107 14.13 11.20 3.14
C ARG A 107 12.87 10.46 2.70
N VAL A 108 12.56 9.33 3.34
CA VAL A 108 11.34 8.57 3.05
C VAL A 108 10.10 9.40 3.35
N ARG A 109 10.05 10.09 4.49
CA ARG A 109 8.93 10.98 4.85
C ARG A 109 8.73 12.13 3.88
N GLN A 110 9.80 12.66 3.31
CA GLN A 110 9.71 13.70 2.28
C GLN A 110 9.14 13.16 0.97
N ALA A 111 9.53 11.97 0.58
CA ALA A 111 9.06 11.33 -0.66
C ALA A 111 7.64 10.78 -0.53
N VAL A 112 7.32 10.19 0.63
CA VAL A 112 6.04 9.55 0.94
C VAL A 112 5.59 9.99 2.35
N PRO A 113 4.83 11.08 2.46
CA PRO A 113 4.39 11.61 3.76
C PRO A 113 3.55 10.64 4.59
N GLU A 114 2.90 9.69 3.95
CA GLU A 114 2.10 8.64 4.59
C GLU A 114 2.94 7.63 5.38
N ALA A 115 4.23 7.53 5.08
CA ALA A 115 5.17 6.65 5.79
C ALA A 115 5.53 7.24 7.16
N ARG A 116 4.61 7.12 8.12
CA ARG A 116 4.74 7.71 9.45
C ARG A 116 5.51 6.83 10.42
N ILE A 117 5.33 5.53 10.31
CA ILE A 117 5.98 4.54 11.18
C ILE A 117 7.01 3.77 10.36
N MET A 118 8.26 3.85 10.75
CA MET A 118 9.36 3.18 10.06
C MET A 118 10.24 2.45 11.06
N TYR A 119 10.59 1.23 10.70
CA TYR A 119 11.58 0.41 11.38
C TYR A 119 12.65 0.02 10.38
N LEU A 120 13.76 0.72 10.41
CA LEU A 120 14.91 0.46 9.55
C LEU A 120 15.95 -0.32 10.36
N GLU A 121 16.13 -1.57 10.00
CA GLU A 121 17.02 -2.50 10.71
C GLU A 121 18.32 -2.66 9.94
N PRO A 122 19.48 -2.44 10.58
CA PRO A 122 20.75 -2.78 9.97
C PRO A 122 20.92 -4.31 9.92
N ASP A 123 21.34 -4.83 8.76
CA ASP A 123 21.62 -6.25 8.56
C ASP A 123 22.77 -6.42 7.57
N VAL A 124 23.27 -7.62 7.46
CA VAL A 124 24.30 -8.02 6.49
C VAL A 124 23.66 -8.85 5.39
N TYR A 125 23.90 -8.48 4.15
CA TYR A 125 23.40 -9.26 3.02
C TYR A 125 24.03 -10.65 3.00
N ARG A 126 23.17 -11.65 3.00
CA ARG A 126 23.55 -13.04 2.80
C ARG A 126 22.93 -13.51 1.49
N ALA A 127 23.75 -13.89 0.52
CA ALA A 127 23.22 -14.50 -0.69
C ALA A 127 22.41 -15.74 -0.31
N PRO A 128 21.25 -15.98 -0.98
CA PRO A 128 20.52 -17.22 -0.76
C PRO A 128 21.48 -18.39 -1.00
N GLU A 129 21.64 -19.24 0.01
CA GLU A 129 22.37 -20.48 -0.18
C GLU A 129 21.68 -21.23 -1.32
N ALA A 130 22.44 -21.56 -2.37
CA ALA A 130 21.95 -22.47 -3.39
C ALA A 130 21.54 -23.74 -2.64
N GLU A 131 20.22 -24.03 -2.61
CA GLU A 131 19.71 -25.26 -2.04
C GLU A 131 20.53 -26.41 -2.66
N GLY A 132 21.39 -26.96 -1.82
CA GLY A 132 22.25 -28.08 -2.21
C GLY A 132 21.34 -29.22 -2.64
N THR A 133 21.44 -29.56 -3.89
CA THR A 133 20.95 -30.79 -4.46
C THR A 133 21.52 -31.97 -3.65
N SER A 134 20.66 -32.57 -2.87
CA SER A 134 20.92 -33.90 -2.30
C SER A 134 20.05 -34.90 -3.02
#